data_b82a435df274eb174ce7d8b3d53459c7
#
_entry.id   b82a435df274eb174ce7d8b3d53459c7
#
_cell.length_a   1.000
_cell.length_b   1.000
_cell.length_c   1.000
_cell.angle_alpha   90.00
_cell.angle_beta   90.00
_cell.angle_gamma   90.00
#
_symmetry.space_group_name_H-M   'P 1'
#
loop_
_entity.id
_entity.type
_entity.pdbx_description
1 polymer ?
#
loop_
_entity_poly.entity_id
_entity_poly.type
_entity_poly.pdbx_seq_one_letter_code
_entity_poly.pdbx_strand_id
1 'polypeptide(L)'
;SAYKYVDKHYDIVICDEVHLGLSPEYRKFFSENTYDKLLCMTATLPEENEYKLHLFSLAPTVFTITLDECVDLELVSPYKLICVPLALTSEEKDEYKSINNKFVYWKYKLGDFDAFNTAKQILADSDATPQDKMAASRFFACIRERKKIVDFASGKIEKLKQLVAENEDKKILVFGGANAFTDILTEATYPMSLAYHSKKTMKQRREAL
;
A
#
# COMPACT_ATOMS: atom_id res chain seq x y z
N SER A 1 8.28 -17.41 -7.54
CA SER A 1 6.83 -17.39 -7.30
C SER A 1 6.42 -18.74 -6.73
N ALA A 2 5.69 -18.76 -5.62
CA ALA A 2 5.33 -19.97 -4.86
C ALA A 2 4.52 -20.98 -5.69
N TYR A 3 3.74 -20.52 -6.67
CA TYR A 3 2.95 -21.39 -7.55
C TYR A 3 3.79 -22.34 -8.45
N LYS A 4 5.11 -22.18 -8.48
CA LYS A 4 6.02 -23.12 -9.18
C LYS A 4 6.36 -24.37 -8.36
N TYR A 5 5.95 -24.39 -7.09
CA TYR A 5 6.23 -25.46 -6.14
C TYR A 5 4.92 -26.14 -5.74
N VAL A 6 4.25 -26.74 -6.73
CA VAL A 6 3.01 -27.51 -6.55
C VAL A 6 3.31 -29.02 -6.57
N ASP A 7 2.37 -29.83 -6.11
CA ASP A 7 2.47 -31.30 -6.01
C ASP A 7 3.71 -31.76 -5.22
N LYS A 8 4.03 -31.04 -4.13
CA LYS A 8 5.11 -31.36 -3.22
C LYS A 8 4.58 -31.71 -1.83
N HIS A 9 5.37 -32.49 -1.11
CA HIS A 9 5.19 -32.72 0.32
C HIS A 9 6.30 -31.99 1.09
N TYR A 10 5.92 -31.35 2.20
CA TYR A 10 6.83 -30.63 3.10
C TYR A 10 6.57 -31.05 4.54
N ASP A 11 7.62 -31.34 5.31
CA ASP A 11 7.48 -31.63 6.75
C ASP A 11 6.96 -30.38 7.49
N ILE A 12 7.50 -29.21 7.17
CA ILE A 12 7.10 -27.93 7.78
C ILE A 12 7.05 -26.85 6.72
N VAL A 13 5.96 -26.09 6.70
CA VAL A 13 5.82 -24.85 5.92
C VAL A 13 5.75 -23.68 6.90
N ILE A 14 6.62 -22.68 6.72
CA ILE A 14 6.58 -21.41 7.47
C ILE A 14 6.24 -20.31 6.46
N CYS A 15 5.15 -19.62 6.71
CA CYS A 15 4.67 -18.52 5.86
C CYS A 15 4.67 -17.22 6.67
N ASP A 16 5.64 -16.35 6.37
CA ASP A 16 5.66 -14.98 6.88
C ASP A 16 4.79 -14.09 6.00
N GLU A 17 4.18 -13.06 6.58
CA GLU A 17 3.24 -12.14 5.93
C GLU A 17 2.14 -12.92 5.17
N VAL A 18 1.56 -13.94 5.81
CA VAL A 18 0.59 -14.85 5.17
C VAL A 18 -0.60 -14.13 4.55
N HIS A 19 -0.98 -12.94 5.02
CA HIS A 19 -2.04 -12.13 4.43
C HIS A 19 -1.79 -11.79 2.95
N LEU A 20 -0.53 -11.69 2.51
CA LEU A 20 -0.16 -11.53 1.10
C LEU A 20 -0.33 -12.82 0.30
N GLY A 21 -0.24 -13.98 0.97
CA GLY A 21 -0.38 -15.31 0.38
C GLY A 21 -1.83 -15.75 0.14
N LEU A 22 -2.83 -14.93 0.47
CA LEU A 22 -4.25 -15.28 0.36
C LEU A 22 -4.88 -14.92 -0.99
N SER A 23 -4.15 -14.29 -1.90
CA SER A 23 -4.63 -14.05 -3.26
C SER A 23 -4.86 -15.37 -4.02
N PRO A 24 -5.78 -15.42 -5.01
CA PRO A 24 -6.14 -16.66 -5.71
C PRO A 24 -4.93 -17.42 -6.29
N GLU A 25 -3.89 -16.71 -6.72
CA GLU A 25 -2.67 -17.33 -7.27
C GLU A 25 -1.81 -18.00 -6.19
N TYR A 26 -1.67 -17.34 -5.03
CA TYR A 26 -0.87 -17.87 -3.92
C TYR A 26 -1.60 -18.95 -3.11
N ARG A 27 -2.94 -18.92 -3.06
CA ARG A 27 -3.75 -19.98 -2.42
C ARG A 27 -3.46 -21.36 -2.99
N LYS A 28 -3.11 -21.45 -4.27
CA LYS A 28 -2.73 -22.70 -4.93
C LYS A 28 -1.59 -23.41 -4.21
N PHE A 29 -0.65 -22.67 -3.63
CA PHE A 29 0.41 -23.29 -2.84
C PHE A 29 -0.14 -24.12 -1.69
N PHE A 30 -1.14 -23.61 -0.98
CA PHE A 30 -1.73 -24.29 0.18
C PHE A 30 -2.69 -25.44 -0.22
N SER A 31 -3.35 -25.35 -1.38
CA SER A 31 -4.30 -26.36 -1.86
C SER A 31 -3.67 -27.47 -2.71
N GLU A 32 -2.54 -27.20 -3.35
CA GLU A 32 -1.87 -28.14 -4.27
C GLU A 32 -0.62 -28.79 -3.67
N ASN A 33 -0.32 -28.52 -2.40
CA ASN A 33 0.76 -29.16 -1.66
C ASN A 33 0.22 -29.84 -0.40
N THR A 34 0.97 -30.81 0.11
CA THR A 34 0.75 -31.43 1.41
C THR A 34 1.85 -31.00 2.38
N TYR A 35 1.51 -30.88 3.66
CA TYR A 35 2.46 -30.52 4.71
C TYR A 35 2.03 -31.11 6.05
N ASP A 36 3.00 -31.53 6.87
CA ASP A 36 2.73 -32.07 8.19
C ASP A 36 2.41 -30.97 9.20
N LYS A 37 3.10 -29.81 9.06
CA LYS A 37 2.92 -28.66 9.94
C LYS A 37 2.92 -27.37 9.12
N LEU A 38 2.04 -26.44 9.50
CA LEU A 38 1.95 -25.11 8.91
C LEU A 38 2.04 -24.06 10.02
N LEU A 39 3.01 -23.16 9.92
CA LEU A 39 3.12 -21.95 10.75
C LEU A 39 2.89 -20.73 9.88
N CYS A 40 1.84 -19.98 10.18
CA CYS A 40 1.52 -18.71 9.53
C CYS A 40 1.78 -17.56 10.48
N MET A 41 2.48 -16.54 10.01
CA MET A 41 2.76 -15.32 10.77
C MET A 41 2.28 -14.10 9.98
N THR A 42 1.71 -13.13 10.66
CA THR A 42 1.34 -11.84 10.07
C THR A 42 1.13 -10.78 11.15
N ALA A 43 1.54 -9.56 10.89
CA ALA A 43 1.20 -8.42 11.72
C ALA A 43 -0.18 -7.83 11.38
N THR A 44 -0.77 -8.22 10.24
CA THR A 44 -2.03 -7.65 9.73
C THR A 44 -2.99 -8.75 9.33
N LEU A 45 -4.15 -8.80 9.97
CA LEU A 45 -5.23 -9.69 9.53
C LEU A 45 -5.95 -9.07 8.33
N PRO A 46 -6.38 -9.89 7.35
CA PRO A 46 -7.17 -9.39 6.23
C PRO A 46 -8.47 -8.76 6.71
N GLU A 47 -8.86 -7.63 6.12
CA GLU A 47 -10.15 -6.99 6.39
C GLU A 47 -11.31 -7.73 5.70
N GLU A 48 -11.06 -8.31 4.52
CA GLU A 48 -12.04 -9.05 3.74
C GLU A 48 -12.38 -10.37 4.42
N ASN A 49 -13.66 -10.57 4.74
CA ASN A 49 -14.15 -11.74 5.46
C ASN A 49 -13.78 -13.07 4.78
N GLU A 50 -13.80 -13.13 3.45
CA GLU A 50 -13.46 -14.33 2.69
C GLU A 50 -12.00 -14.76 2.91
N TYR A 51 -11.06 -13.82 2.84
CA TYR A 51 -9.64 -14.10 3.09
C TYR A 51 -9.38 -14.46 4.54
N LYS A 52 -10.05 -13.79 5.47
CA LYS A 52 -9.95 -14.07 6.90
C LYS A 52 -10.45 -15.47 7.24
N LEU A 53 -11.62 -15.84 6.73
CA LEU A 53 -12.19 -17.19 6.93
C LEU A 53 -11.28 -18.27 6.31
N HIS A 54 -10.74 -18.02 5.13
CA HIS A 54 -9.81 -18.96 4.50
C HIS A 54 -8.53 -19.13 5.34
N LEU A 55 -7.94 -18.03 5.83
CA LEU A 55 -6.77 -18.10 6.71
C LEU A 55 -7.05 -18.93 7.97
N PHE A 56 -8.16 -18.67 8.66
CA PHE A 56 -8.51 -19.40 9.87
C PHE A 56 -8.83 -20.87 9.62
N SER A 57 -9.30 -21.23 8.41
CA SER A 57 -9.47 -22.64 8.03
C SER A 57 -8.16 -23.37 7.80
N LEU A 58 -7.11 -22.65 7.37
CA LEU A 58 -5.77 -23.20 7.17
C LEU A 58 -4.98 -23.29 8.49
N ALA A 59 -4.99 -22.23 9.27
CA ALA A 59 -4.19 -22.09 10.48
C ALA A 59 -4.96 -21.27 11.53
N PRO A 60 -5.50 -21.88 12.59
CA PRO A 60 -6.12 -21.13 13.67
C PRO A 60 -5.09 -20.27 14.41
N THR A 61 -5.51 -19.12 14.92
CA THR A 61 -4.64 -18.27 15.72
C THR A 61 -4.27 -18.96 17.03
N VAL A 62 -3.00 -19.21 17.23
CA VAL A 62 -2.46 -19.87 18.46
C VAL A 62 -1.75 -18.88 19.36
N PHE A 63 -1.32 -17.74 18.85
CA PHE A 63 -0.64 -16.71 19.62
C PHE A 63 -0.87 -15.34 19.00
N THR A 64 -1.04 -14.33 19.82
CA THR A 64 -1.10 -12.91 19.42
C THR A 64 -0.33 -12.09 20.44
N ILE A 65 0.44 -11.14 19.95
CA ILE A 65 1.12 -10.13 20.75
C ILE A 65 0.85 -8.76 20.12
N THR A 66 0.47 -7.80 20.94
CA THR A 66 0.22 -6.43 20.48
C THR A 66 1.54 -5.63 20.42
N LEU A 67 1.52 -4.51 19.70
CA LEU A 67 2.68 -3.63 19.65
C LEU A 67 3.03 -3.04 21.02
N ASP A 68 2.02 -2.71 21.83
CA ASP A 68 2.23 -2.19 23.18
C ASP A 68 2.88 -3.25 24.08
N GLU A 69 2.42 -4.50 24.04
CA GLU A 69 3.08 -5.62 24.74
C GLU A 69 4.51 -5.83 24.25
N CYS A 70 4.80 -5.65 22.94
CA CYS A 70 6.16 -5.73 22.43
C CYS A 70 7.06 -4.61 23.00
N VAL A 71 6.53 -3.42 23.20
CA VAL A 71 7.26 -2.31 23.84
C VAL A 71 7.49 -2.61 25.30
N ASP A 72 6.48 -3.08 26.05
CA ASP A 72 6.58 -3.42 27.47
C ASP A 72 7.57 -4.56 27.74
N LEU A 73 7.68 -5.50 26.79
CA LEU A 73 8.65 -6.60 26.84
C LEU A 73 10.02 -6.23 26.24
N GLU A 74 10.27 -4.98 25.91
CA GLU A 74 11.52 -4.49 25.30
C GLU A 74 11.92 -5.20 24.00
N LEU A 75 10.95 -5.82 23.30
CA LEU A 75 11.16 -6.49 22.00
C LEU A 75 11.28 -5.50 20.84
N VAL A 76 10.66 -4.32 20.99
CA VAL A 76 10.76 -3.19 20.07
C VAL A 76 11.02 -1.90 20.84
N SER A 77 11.67 -0.95 20.18
CA SER A 77 11.95 0.35 20.78
C SER A 77 10.65 1.13 21.08
N PRO A 78 10.58 1.90 22.16
CA PRO A 78 9.49 2.83 22.38
C PRO A 78 9.33 3.79 21.20
N TYR A 79 8.09 4.09 20.83
CA TYR A 79 7.79 4.97 19.73
C TYR A 79 6.75 6.02 20.12
N LYS A 80 6.72 7.10 19.35
CA LYS A 80 5.69 8.13 19.45
C LYS A 80 5.12 8.41 18.08
N LEU A 81 3.81 8.17 17.90
CA LEU A 81 3.11 8.52 16.67
C LEU A 81 2.60 9.96 16.76
N ILE A 82 3.01 10.80 15.79
CA ILE A 82 2.58 12.19 15.69
C ILE A 82 1.91 12.37 14.33
N CYS A 83 0.60 12.64 14.33
CA CYS A 83 -0.14 12.98 13.14
C CYS A 83 -0.06 14.50 12.91
N VAL A 84 0.51 14.90 11.78
CA VAL A 84 0.64 16.32 11.41
C VAL A 84 -0.39 16.63 10.33
N PRO A 85 -1.47 17.40 10.63
CA PRO A 85 -2.42 17.83 9.62
C PRO A 85 -1.79 18.87 8.70
N LEU A 86 -1.89 18.65 7.38
CA LEU A 86 -1.41 19.56 6.35
C LEU A 86 -2.58 19.98 5.45
N ALA A 87 -2.75 21.28 5.27
CA ALA A 87 -3.74 21.81 4.36
C ALA A 87 -3.18 21.86 2.92
N LEU A 88 -4.02 21.58 1.95
CA LEU A 88 -3.75 21.88 0.54
C LEU A 88 -3.73 23.40 0.34
N THR A 89 -2.92 23.89 -0.60
CA THR A 89 -2.98 25.30 -1.04
C THR A 89 -4.33 25.61 -1.70
N SER A 90 -4.60 26.88 -1.98
CA SER A 90 -5.83 27.29 -2.68
C SER A 90 -5.90 26.65 -4.06
N GLU A 91 -4.81 26.67 -4.80
CA GLU A 91 -4.69 26.09 -6.14
C GLU A 91 -4.89 24.56 -6.11
N GLU A 92 -4.24 23.86 -5.17
CA GLU A 92 -4.38 22.43 -4.98
C GLU A 92 -5.83 22.05 -4.58
N LYS A 93 -6.49 22.85 -3.75
CA LYS A 93 -7.91 22.67 -3.39
C LYS A 93 -8.83 22.84 -4.57
N ASP A 94 -8.61 23.85 -5.40
CA ASP A 94 -9.45 24.11 -6.57
C ASP A 94 -9.28 23.01 -7.62
N GLU A 95 -8.05 22.56 -7.85
CA GLU A 95 -7.76 21.41 -8.71
C GLU A 95 -8.42 20.14 -8.18
N TYR A 96 -8.24 19.83 -6.89
CA TYR A 96 -8.87 18.69 -6.24
C TYR A 96 -10.38 18.72 -6.35
N LYS A 97 -11.01 19.88 -6.10
CA LYS A 97 -12.46 20.08 -6.21
C LYS A 97 -12.96 19.85 -7.64
N SER A 98 -12.23 20.37 -8.62
CA SER A 98 -12.56 20.14 -10.03
C SER A 98 -12.56 18.67 -10.41
N ILE A 99 -11.51 17.93 -10.01
CA ILE A 99 -11.40 16.49 -10.28
C ILE A 99 -12.43 15.69 -9.46
N ASN A 100 -12.70 16.13 -8.22
CA ASN A 100 -13.71 15.51 -7.37
C ASN A 100 -15.12 15.61 -7.96
N ASN A 101 -15.47 16.72 -8.58
CA ASN A 101 -16.76 16.87 -9.28
C ASN A 101 -16.87 15.88 -10.46
N LYS A 102 -15.79 15.69 -11.23
CA LYS A 102 -15.74 14.67 -12.30
C LYS A 102 -15.84 13.25 -11.72
N PHE A 103 -15.15 12.99 -10.60
CA PHE A 103 -15.23 11.70 -9.91
C PHE A 103 -16.66 11.38 -9.47
N VAL A 104 -17.37 12.32 -8.84
CA VAL A 104 -18.76 12.14 -8.41
C VAL A 104 -19.67 11.87 -9.62
N TYR A 105 -19.49 12.59 -10.72
CA TYR A 105 -20.23 12.36 -11.96
C TYR A 105 -20.04 10.93 -12.50
N TRP A 106 -18.78 10.48 -12.61
CA TRP A 106 -18.50 9.14 -13.12
C TRP A 106 -18.92 8.04 -12.14
N LYS A 107 -18.78 8.27 -10.83
CA LYS A 107 -19.27 7.38 -9.79
C LYS A 107 -20.78 7.15 -9.94
N TYR A 108 -21.55 8.22 -10.10
CA TYR A 108 -23.00 8.13 -10.31
C TYR A 108 -23.36 7.35 -11.59
N LYS A 109 -22.63 7.58 -12.69
CA LYS A 109 -22.81 6.85 -13.96
C LYS A 109 -22.56 5.34 -13.83
N LEU A 110 -21.74 4.92 -12.92
CA LEU A 110 -21.38 3.51 -12.66
C LEU A 110 -22.26 2.85 -11.58
N GLY A 111 -23.29 3.54 -11.05
CA GLY A 111 -24.23 2.97 -10.08
C GLY A 111 -23.91 3.27 -8.62
N ASP A 112 -23.19 4.35 -8.33
CA ASP A 112 -22.93 5.01 -7.02
C ASP A 112 -22.48 4.08 -5.87
N PHE A 113 -23.25 3.04 -5.52
CA PHE A 113 -23.02 2.23 -4.32
C PHE A 113 -21.76 1.37 -4.41
N ASP A 114 -21.48 0.75 -5.57
CA ASP A 114 -20.33 -0.13 -5.79
C ASP A 114 -19.56 0.21 -7.08
N ALA A 115 -19.43 1.50 -7.36
CA ALA A 115 -18.83 2.01 -8.59
C ALA A 115 -17.41 1.48 -8.84
N PHE A 116 -16.65 1.16 -7.78
CA PHE A 116 -15.29 0.64 -7.91
C PHE A 116 -15.28 -0.78 -8.51
N ASN A 117 -16.06 -1.70 -7.97
CA ASN A 117 -16.14 -3.07 -8.47
C ASN A 117 -16.85 -3.11 -9.83
N THR A 118 -17.92 -2.31 -10.01
CA THR A 118 -18.58 -2.15 -11.30
C THR A 118 -17.61 -1.71 -12.38
N ALA A 119 -16.81 -0.68 -12.14
CA ALA A 119 -15.79 -0.21 -13.09
C ALA A 119 -14.72 -1.28 -13.37
N LYS A 120 -14.32 -2.04 -12.37
CA LYS A 120 -13.34 -3.13 -12.51
C LYS A 120 -13.90 -4.26 -13.37
N GLN A 121 -15.15 -4.65 -13.16
CA GLN A 121 -15.84 -5.67 -13.95
C GLN A 121 -16.00 -5.22 -15.41
N ILE A 122 -16.47 -3.99 -15.66
CA ILE A 122 -16.62 -3.42 -17.00
C ILE A 122 -15.29 -3.44 -17.77
N LEU A 123 -14.17 -3.10 -17.12
CA LEU A 123 -12.86 -3.12 -17.78
C LEU A 123 -12.34 -4.54 -18.07
N ALA A 124 -12.77 -5.52 -17.30
CA ALA A 124 -12.42 -6.92 -17.50
C ALA A 124 -13.32 -7.62 -18.52
N ASP A 125 -14.51 -7.09 -18.77
CA ASP A 125 -15.48 -7.64 -19.73
C ASP A 125 -15.11 -7.29 -21.17
N SER A 126 -14.89 -8.32 -22.02
CA SER A 126 -14.64 -8.16 -23.45
C SER A 126 -15.82 -7.53 -24.18
N ASP A 127 -17.04 -7.86 -23.75
CA ASP A 127 -18.30 -7.52 -24.43
C ASP A 127 -18.90 -6.17 -23.95
N ALA A 128 -18.30 -5.56 -22.93
CA ALA A 128 -18.72 -4.25 -22.44
C ALA A 128 -18.61 -3.18 -23.52
N THR A 129 -19.60 -2.28 -23.54
CA THR A 129 -19.67 -1.24 -24.58
C THR A 129 -18.48 -0.26 -24.49
N PRO A 130 -18.05 0.37 -25.59
CA PRO A 130 -17.01 1.40 -25.56
C PRO A 130 -17.35 2.56 -24.62
N GLN A 131 -18.64 2.89 -24.46
CA GLN A 131 -19.11 3.95 -23.55
C GLN A 131 -18.91 3.56 -22.10
N ASP A 132 -19.24 2.31 -21.71
CA ASP A 132 -19.04 1.82 -20.34
C ASP A 132 -17.55 1.71 -20.01
N LYS A 133 -16.74 1.20 -20.93
CA LYS A 133 -15.27 1.16 -20.78
C LYS A 133 -14.67 2.55 -20.60
N MET A 134 -15.19 3.54 -21.36
CA MET A 134 -14.78 4.93 -21.18
C MET A 134 -15.18 5.47 -19.80
N ALA A 135 -16.41 5.24 -19.34
CA ALA A 135 -16.86 5.68 -18.02
C ALA A 135 -16.01 5.08 -16.89
N ALA A 136 -15.75 3.76 -16.93
CA ALA A 136 -14.89 3.06 -15.98
C ALA A 136 -13.45 3.59 -15.98
N SER A 137 -12.87 3.82 -17.16
CA SER A 137 -11.52 4.39 -17.32
C SER A 137 -11.42 5.80 -16.75
N ARG A 138 -12.42 6.65 -17.02
CA ARG A 138 -12.51 8.03 -16.49
C ARG A 138 -12.66 8.05 -14.97
N PHE A 139 -13.47 7.16 -14.42
CA PHE A 139 -13.61 7.00 -12.98
C PHE A 139 -12.26 6.69 -12.31
N PHE A 140 -11.52 5.69 -12.81
CA PHE A 140 -10.19 5.36 -12.28
C PHE A 140 -9.15 6.47 -12.53
N ALA A 141 -9.26 7.20 -13.63
CA ALA A 141 -8.41 8.38 -13.85
C ALA A 141 -8.63 9.43 -12.76
N CYS A 142 -9.87 9.76 -12.44
CA CYS A 142 -10.18 10.71 -11.37
C CYS A 142 -9.65 10.26 -9.99
N ILE A 143 -9.73 8.95 -9.67
CA ILE A 143 -9.15 8.41 -8.44
C ILE A 143 -7.63 8.65 -8.40
N ARG A 144 -6.92 8.34 -9.49
CA ARG A 144 -5.46 8.53 -9.56
C ARG A 144 -5.07 10.00 -9.49
N GLU A 145 -5.80 10.88 -10.19
CA GLU A 145 -5.53 12.32 -10.21
C GLU A 145 -5.76 12.93 -8.82
N ARG A 146 -6.87 12.61 -8.14
CA ARG A 146 -7.12 13.06 -6.77
C ARG A 146 -6.03 12.59 -5.81
N LYS A 147 -5.65 11.31 -5.90
CA LYS A 147 -4.56 10.75 -5.08
C LYS A 147 -3.24 11.48 -5.34
N LYS A 148 -2.95 11.78 -6.60
CA LYS A 148 -1.73 12.50 -6.98
C LYS A 148 -1.64 13.88 -6.31
N ILE A 149 -2.72 14.67 -6.31
CA ILE A 149 -2.73 15.99 -5.64
C ILE A 149 -2.41 15.84 -4.16
N VAL A 150 -3.05 14.87 -3.49
CA VAL A 150 -2.80 14.63 -2.05
C VAL A 150 -1.38 14.10 -1.81
N ASP A 151 -0.91 13.15 -2.63
CA ASP A 151 0.41 12.55 -2.46
C ASP A 151 1.54 13.58 -2.67
N PHE A 152 1.36 14.52 -3.60
CA PHE A 152 2.35 15.52 -3.99
C PHE A 152 2.09 16.93 -3.38
N ALA A 153 1.20 17.02 -2.39
CA ALA A 153 0.86 18.29 -1.78
C ALA A 153 2.11 19.05 -1.30
N SER A 154 2.23 20.30 -1.69
CA SER A 154 3.40 21.15 -1.44
C SER A 154 3.71 21.33 0.06
N GLY A 155 2.67 21.37 0.89
CA GLY A 155 2.82 21.42 2.34
C GLY A 155 3.60 20.26 2.95
N LYS A 156 3.64 19.08 2.28
CA LYS A 156 4.46 17.94 2.72
C LYS A 156 5.94 18.20 2.54
N ILE A 157 6.32 18.87 1.45
CA ILE A 157 7.72 19.18 1.15
C ILE A 157 8.25 20.19 2.18
N GLU A 158 7.49 21.24 2.43
CA GLU A 158 7.88 22.27 3.41
C GLU A 158 7.94 21.71 4.84
N LYS A 159 6.98 20.85 5.21
CA LYS A 159 7.00 20.21 6.52
C LYS A 159 8.19 19.26 6.67
N LEU A 160 8.55 18.52 5.60
CA LEU A 160 9.75 17.67 5.63
C LEU A 160 11.02 18.49 5.81
N LYS A 161 11.20 19.59 5.06
CA LYS A 161 12.35 20.49 5.23
C LYS A 161 12.48 20.96 6.67
N GLN A 162 11.37 21.39 7.27
CA GLN A 162 11.34 21.80 8.68
C GLN A 162 11.76 20.66 9.60
N LEU A 163 11.18 19.45 9.44
CA LEU A 163 11.50 18.30 10.28
C LEU A 163 12.95 17.85 10.15
N VAL A 164 13.53 17.93 8.95
CA VAL A 164 14.94 17.61 8.73
C VAL A 164 15.83 18.65 9.44
N ALA A 165 15.54 19.94 9.28
CA ALA A 165 16.30 21.01 9.94
C ALA A 165 16.21 20.96 11.47
N GLU A 166 15.05 20.60 12.02
CA GLU A 166 14.86 20.44 13.48
C GLU A 166 15.56 19.21 14.07
N ASN A 167 16.04 18.26 13.23
CA ASN A 167 16.62 17.00 13.65
C ASN A 167 17.90 16.65 12.88
N GLU A 168 18.74 17.64 12.58
CA GLU A 168 19.98 17.45 11.81
C GLU A 168 20.98 16.45 12.44
N ASP A 169 20.91 16.30 13.77
CA ASP A 169 21.73 15.36 14.55
C ASP A 169 21.21 13.91 14.53
N LYS A 170 20.04 13.68 13.91
CA LYS A 170 19.35 12.40 13.95
C LYS A 170 19.35 11.68 12.61
N LYS A 171 19.32 10.37 12.65
CA LYS A 171 19.04 9.55 11.47
C LYS A 171 17.55 9.57 11.17
N ILE A 172 17.18 10.05 9.99
CA ILE A 172 15.78 10.19 9.56
C ILE A 172 15.52 9.24 8.41
N LEU A 173 14.46 8.42 8.52
CA LEU A 173 13.95 7.60 7.44
C LEU A 173 12.61 8.15 6.97
N VAL A 174 12.49 8.46 5.68
CA VAL A 174 11.29 9.04 5.07
C VAL A 174 10.69 8.09 4.05
N PHE A 175 9.42 7.72 4.25
CA PHE A 175 8.67 6.91 3.30
C PHE A 175 7.80 7.78 2.40
N GLY A 176 8.09 7.80 1.11
CA GLY A 176 7.27 8.47 0.11
C GLY A 176 6.29 7.51 -0.56
N GLY A 177 5.05 7.95 -0.79
CA GLY A 177 4.00 7.15 -1.43
C GLY A 177 4.25 6.82 -2.93
N ALA A 178 5.22 7.48 -3.57
CA ALA A 178 5.61 7.23 -4.96
C ALA A 178 7.09 7.56 -5.17
N ASN A 179 7.75 6.79 -6.05
CA ASN A 179 9.18 7.01 -6.37
C ASN A 179 9.47 8.45 -6.83
N ALA A 180 8.59 9.01 -7.70
CA ALA A 180 8.76 10.39 -8.17
C ALA A 180 8.65 11.41 -7.03
N PHE A 181 7.78 11.17 -6.05
CA PHE A 181 7.69 12.04 -4.89
C PHE A 181 8.91 11.89 -3.97
N THR A 182 9.42 10.67 -3.80
CA THR A 182 10.68 10.43 -3.08
C THR A 182 11.85 11.20 -3.71
N ASP A 183 11.95 11.25 -5.04
CA ASP A 183 12.98 12.03 -5.73
C ASP A 183 12.83 13.54 -5.45
N ILE A 184 11.60 14.08 -5.49
CA ILE A 184 11.31 15.49 -5.15
C ILE A 184 11.69 15.78 -3.69
N LEU A 185 11.35 14.90 -2.75
CA LEU A 185 11.71 15.06 -1.35
C LEU A 185 13.23 15.06 -1.15
N THR A 186 13.94 14.16 -1.84
CA THR A 186 15.41 14.10 -1.78
C THR A 186 16.04 15.35 -2.34
N GLU A 187 15.57 15.86 -3.48
CA GLU A 187 16.05 17.11 -4.05
C GLU A 187 15.82 18.30 -3.11
N ALA A 188 14.65 18.35 -2.47
CA ALA A 188 14.27 19.41 -1.54
C ALA A 188 15.10 19.42 -0.25
N THR A 189 15.72 18.31 0.13
CA THR A 189 16.55 18.14 1.34
C THR A 189 18.03 17.88 1.03
N TYR A 190 18.44 17.99 -0.24
CA TYR A 190 19.85 17.85 -0.63
C TYR A 190 20.73 18.90 0.05
N PRO A 191 21.98 18.57 0.47
CA PRO A 191 22.68 17.29 0.35
C PRO A 191 22.46 16.32 1.52
N MET A 192 21.54 16.60 2.43
CA MET A 192 21.33 15.82 3.68
C MET A 192 20.59 14.49 3.47
N SER A 193 20.11 14.21 2.28
CA SER A 193 19.32 12.99 2.01
C SER A 193 19.70 12.28 0.73
N LEU A 194 19.44 10.97 0.70
CA LEU A 194 19.60 10.10 -0.46
C LEU A 194 18.32 9.29 -0.71
N ALA A 195 17.95 9.14 -1.98
CA ALA A 195 16.75 8.39 -2.37
C ALA A 195 17.06 6.89 -2.50
N TYR A 196 16.22 6.04 -1.88
CA TYR A 196 16.26 4.60 -2.02
C TYR A 196 14.92 4.08 -2.58
N HIS A 197 14.92 3.62 -3.83
CA HIS A 197 13.75 2.96 -4.46
C HIS A 197 14.13 2.12 -5.68
N SER A 198 13.17 1.33 -6.19
CA SER A 198 13.40 0.34 -7.26
C SER A 198 13.94 0.91 -8.58
N LYS A 199 13.69 2.20 -8.88
CA LYS A 199 14.20 2.86 -10.09
C LYS A 199 15.66 3.34 -9.97
N LYS A 200 16.24 3.34 -8.77
CA LYS A 200 17.67 3.64 -8.57
C LYS A 200 18.53 2.43 -8.91
N THR A 201 19.72 2.69 -9.42
CA THR A 201 20.71 1.63 -9.70
C THR A 201 21.16 0.95 -8.40
N MET A 202 21.71 -0.26 -8.51
CA MET A 202 22.25 -0.98 -7.34
C MET A 202 23.34 -0.17 -6.62
N LYS A 203 24.18 0.56 -7.37
CA LYS A 203 25.19 1.44 -6.79
C LYS A 203 24.56 2.55 -5.96
N GLN A 204 23.62 3.31 -6.53
CA GLN A 204 22.92 4.38 -5.81
C GLN A 204 22.16 3.88 -4.57
N ARG A 205 21.56 2.67 -4.64
CA ARG A 205 20.87 2.08 -3.48
C ARG A 205 21.87 1.70 -2.36
N ARG A 206 23.08 1.25 -2.70
CA ARG A 206 24.12 0.96 -1.70
C ARG A 206 24.69 2.21 -1.05
N GLU A 207 24.77 3.31 -1.80
CA GLU A 207 25.21 4.62 -1.27
C GLU A 207 24.20 5.25 -0.33
N ALA A 208 22.91 4.84 -0.42
CA ALA A 208 21.82 5.36 0.40
C ALA A 208 21.59 4.56 1.70
N LEU A 209 22.30 3.47 1.92
CA LEU A 209 22.27 2.63 3.14
C LEU A 209 23.51 2.84 3.98
#